data_e64ce7c33c52650292bd9651ba374637
#
_entry.id   e64ce7c33c52650292bd9651ba374637
#
_cell.length_a   1.000
_cell.length_b   1.000
_cell.length_c   1.000
_cell.angle_alpha   90.00
_cell.angle_beta   90.00
_cell.angle_gamma   90.00
#
_symmetry.space_group_name_H-M   'P 1'
#
loop_
_entity.id
_entity.type
_entity.pdbx_description
1 polymer ?
#
loop_
_entity_poly.entity_id
_entity_poly.type
_entity_poly.pdbx_seq_one_letter_code
_entity_poly.pdbx_strand_id
1 'polypeptide(L)'
;MEEEKIIFCKSGGCTAKLGAGVLEHILEKLPKGEKDPNLLVGYDSKDDASVYRLTDDLAMVQTLDFFPPVVEDPYTFGKIAAANALSDIYAMGGEVRTALNIVCFPEQMDLNVLGEIMRGGAEKVQEAGGSLSGGHSIADDSVKYGLSVTGTVHPDRIWQNNTGRVGDLLILTKPLGTGILCAAHRVGEENPGGFQKAVESMMTLNKYASETARKYNIHACTDVTGFSFLGHLHEMMESGVSCHIWADQIPVFPGAVEAAEEFLITAAGQRNRNHLEQHVTFKDIPFGMQEVLFDPQTSGGLLMAMDAVDAEKMQRKLLEQGIPAAIVGKITEPAGTEIYVTQSRKW
;
A
#
# COMPACT_ATOMS: atom_id res chain seq x y z
N MET A 1 42.47 -0.76 7.39
CA MET A 1 41.10 -1.21 7.05
C MET A 1 40.27 0.05 7.09
N GLU A 2 39.77 0.50 5.96
CA GLU A 2 38.76 1.58 5.95
C GLU A 2 37.55 1.05 6.66
N GLU A 3 37.08 1.76 7.70
CA GLU A 3 35.79 1.49 8.32
C GLU A 3 34.72 1.64 7.23
N GLU A 4 34.06 0.54 6.86
CA GLU A 4 32.91 0.60 5.94
C GLU A 4 31.86 1.49 6.60
N LYS A 5 31.66 2.68 6.04
CA LYS A 5 30.59 3.58 6.47
C LYS A 5 29.25 2.88 6.26
N ILE A 6 28.54 2.63 7.36
CA ILE A 6 27.17 2.11 7.29
C ILE A 6 26.29 3.20 6.68
N ILE A 7 25.77 2.92 5.48
CA ILE A 7 24.89 3.84 4.75
C ILE A 7 23.47 3.60 5.26
N PHE A 8 22.83 4.64 5.79
CA PHE A 8 21.47 4.58 6.33
C PHE A 8 20.42 4.19 5.28
N CYS A 9 20.43 4.82 4.12
CA CYS A 9 19.50 4.56 3.02
C CYS A 9 20.22 3.92 1.82
N LYS A 10 20.27 2.59 1.76
CA LYS A 10 20.89 1.83 0.65
C LYS A 10 19.90 1.49 -0.48
N SER A 11 18.71 1.10 -0.13
CA SER A 11 17.56 0.79 -1.00
C SER A 11 16.38 0.55 -0.07
N GLY A 12 15.18 0.99 -0.40
CA GLY A 12 14.20 0.90 0.64
C GLY A 12 12.75 0.94 0.25
N GLY A 13 11.95 1.06 1.29
CA GLY A 13 10.51 1.04 1.18
C GLY A 13 9.98 -0.32 0.72
N CYS A 14 8.78 -0.30 0.20
CA CYS A 14 8.10 -1.51 -0.29
C CYS A 14 8.79 -2.17 -1.49
N THR A 15 9.78 -1.51 -2.13
CA THR A 15 10.61 -2.13 -3.19
C THR A 15 11.46 -3.30 -2.69
N ALA A 16 11.68 -3.40 -1.38
CA ALA A 16 12.44 -4.47 -0.74
C ALA A 16 11.62 -5.75 -0.50
N LYS A 17 10.31 -5.73 -0.68
CA LYS A 17 9.45 -6.91 -0.53
C LYS A 17 9.82 -8.01 -1.53
N LEU A 18 9.68 -9.29 -1.13
CA LEU A 18 9.79 -10.43 -2.05
C LEU A 18 8.67 -10.34 -3.08
N GLY A 19 8.95 -10.81 -4.30
CA GLY A 19 7.91 -10.83 -5.36
C GLY A 19 6.74 -11.75 -4.98
N ALA A 20 5.51 -11.35 -5.35
CA ALA A 20 4.28 -12.06 -5.01
C ALA A 20 4.33 -13.56 -5.36
N GLY A 21 4.75 -13.92 -6.57
CA GLY A 21 4.83 -15.33 -6.99
C GLY A 21 5.83 -16.18 -6.20
N VAL A 22 6.92 -15.59 -5.66
CA VAL A 22 7.87 -16.33 -4.80
C VAL A 22 7.23 -16.62 -3.46
N LEU A 23 6.54 -15.66 -2.88
CA LEU A 23 5.88 -15.80 -1.57
C LEU A 23 4.73 -16.81 -1.67
N GLU A 24 3.90 -16.72 -2.70
CA GLU A 24 2.80 -17.64 -2.97
C GLU A 24 3.28 -19.10 -3.03
N HIS A 25 4.33 -19.38 -3.81
CA HIS A 25 4.91 -20.73 -3.92
C HIS A 25 5.43 -21.28 -2.57
N ILE A 26 5.91 -20.41 -1.67
CA ILE A 26 6.35 -20.83 -0.33
C ILE A 26 5.13 -21.13 0.56
N LEU A 27 4.13 -20.24 0.54
CA LEU A 27 2.91 -20.38 1.36
C LEU A 27 2.09 -21.61 1.01
N GLU A 28 2.03 -22.00 -0.27
CA GLU A 28 1.37 -23.24 -0.72
C GLU A 28 1.92 -24.52 -0.07
N LYS A 29 3.20 -24.50 0.34
CA LYS A 29 3.89 -25.63 0.98
C LYS A 29 3.69 -25.71 2.49
N LEU A 30 3.06 -24.69 3.08
CA LEU A 30 2.80 -24.70 4.51
C LEU A 30 1.77 -25.78 4.87
N PRO A 31 1.90 -26.46 6.02
CA PRO A 31 0.91 -27.41 6.48
C PRO A 31 -0.47 -26.75 6.60
N LYS A 32 -1.45 -27.27 5.88
CA LYS A 32 -2.86 -26.84 6.02
C LYS A 32 -3.47 -27.57 7.20
N GLY A 33 -3.61 -26.91 8.35
CA GLY A 33 -4.33 -27.39 9.52
C GLY A 33 -5.86 -27.34 9.32
N GLU A 34 -6.60 -27.80 10.34
CA GLU A 34 -8.04 -27.52 10.40
C GLU A 34 -8.27 -26.02 10.49
N LYS A 35 -9.20 -25.52 9.68
CA LYS A 35 -9.50 -24.08 9.64
C LYS A 35 -10.29 -23.67 10.92
N ASP A 36 -9.70 -22.81 11.74
CA ASP A 36 -10.40 -22.24 12.89
C ASP A 36 -11.60 -21.40 12.39
N PRO A 37 -12.83 -21.71 12.80
CA PRO A 37 -14.04 -20.96 12.38
C PRO A 37 -14.04 -19.51 12.82
N ASN A 38 -13.20 -19.13 13.78
CA ASN A 38 -13.04 -17.73 14.22
C ASN A 38 -12.01 -16.98 13.38
N LEU A 39 -11.17 -17.62 12.58
CA LEU A 39 -10.30 -16.97 11.60
C LEU A 39 -11.15 -16.58 10.39
N LEU A 40 -11.63 -15.33 10.37
CA LEU A 40 -12.52 -14.81 9.32
C LEU A 40 -11.76 -14.51 8.04
N VAL A 41 -10.55 -13.95 8.18
CA VAL A 41 -9.63 -13.62 7.09
C VAL A 41 -8.25 -14.11 7.46
N GLY A 42 -7.62 -14.89 6.60
CA GLY A 42 -6.28 -15.45 6.77
C GLY A 42 -5.41 -15.23 5.53
N TYR A 43 -4.20 -15.76 5.52
CA TYR A 43 -3.26 -15.60 4.41
C TYR A 43 -3.74 -16.24 3.09
N ASP A 44 -4.73 -17.12 3.13
CA ASP A 44 -5.33 -17.79 1.98
C ASP A 44 -6.23 -16.88 1.15
N SER A 45 -6.68 -15.76 1.69
CA SER A 45 -7.48 -14.75 0.99
C SER A 45 -6.66 -13.62 0.35
N LYS A 46 -5.34 -13.57 0.60
CA LYS A 46 -4.44 -12.49 0.13
C LYS A 46 -4.92 -11.07 0.50
N ASP A 47 -5.66 -10.96 1.60
CA ASP A 47 -6.08 -9.67 2.16
C ASP A 47 -4.95 -8.98 2.92
N ASP A 48 -5.11 -7.69 3.16
CA ASP A 48 -4.08 -6.83 3.77
C ASP A 48 -3.73 -7.22 5.21
N ALA A 49 -4.70 -7.77 5.97
CA ALA A 49 -4.48 -8.22 7.34
C ALA A 49 -5.29 -9.46 7.70
N SER A 50 -4.83 -10.19 8.72
CA SER A 50 -5.63 -11.27 9.30
C SER A 50 -6.73 -10.72 10.19
N VAL A 51 -7.91 -11.38 10.19
CA VAL A 51 -9.05 -11.02 11.04
C VAL A 51 -9.54 -12.22 11.83
N TYR A 52 -9.52 -12.11 13.15
CA TYR A 52 -9.93 -13.16 14.06
C TYR A 52 -11.10 -12.71 14.95
N ARG A 53 -12.19 -13.44 14.93
CA ARG A 53 -13.40 -13.16 15.75
C ARG A 53 -13.10 -13.40 17.23
N LEU A 54 -13.37 -12.41 18.08
CA LEU A 54 -13.27 -12.51 19.52
C LEU A 54 -14.65 -12.71 20.17
N THR A 55 -15.65 -11.98 19.66
CA THR A 55 -17.06 -12.07 20.06
C THR A 55 -17.96 -11.93 18.83
N ASP A 56 -19.26 -11.98 19.00
CA ASP A 56 -20.21 -11.82 17.88
C ASP A 56 -20.16 -10.42 17.25
N ASP A 57 -19.71 -9.39 17.98
CA ASP A 57 -19.65 -7.99 17.57
C ASP A 57 -18.23 -7.41 17.48
N LEU A 58 -17.21 -8.21 17.84
CA LEU A 58 -15.83 -7.75 17.86
C LEU A 58 -14.89 -8.77 17.19
N ALA A 59 -14.11 -8.31 16.22
CA ALA A 59 -12.98 -9.04 15.64
C ALA A 59 -11.69 -8.24 15.79
N MET A 60 -10.60 -8.96 15.99
CA MET A 60 -9.24 -8.44 16.03
C MET A 60 -8.68 -8.45 14.61
N VAL A 61 -8.05 -7.34 14.21
CA VAL A 61 -7.30 -7.20 12.95
C VAL A 61 -5.84 -7.13 13.30
N GLN A 62 -5.01 -7.96 12.68
CA GLN A 62 -3.56 -8.00 12.92
C GLN A 62 -2.76 -7.98 11.63
N THR A 63 -1.77 -7.10 11.61
CA THR A 63 -0.79 -7.01 10.53
C THR A 63 0.60 -6.71 11.06
N LEU A 64 1.61 -6.86 10.20
CA LEU A 64 2.95 -6.34 10.43
C LEU A 64 3.61 -5.95 9.12
N ASP A 65 4.25 -4.79 9.13
CA ASP A 65 5.04 -4.32 7.98
C ASP A 65 6.31 -3.64 8.49
N PHE A 66 7.45 -3.95 7.86
CA PHE A 66 8.73 -3.31 8.14
C PHE A 66 9.62 -3.37 6.91
N PHE A 67 10.44 -2.35 6.73
CA PHE A 67 11.31 -2.24 5.57
C PHE A 67 12.52 -1.33 5.84
N PRO A 68 13.55 -1.36 4.96
CA PRO A 68 14.69 -0.47 5.06
C PRO A 68 14.31 0.98 4.67
N PRO A 69 15.11 1.99 5.11
CA PRO A 69 14.83 3.40 4.84
C PRO A 69 14.61 3.71 3.37
N VAL A 70 13.59 4.52 3.09
CA VAL A 70 13.19 5.00 1.77
C VAL A 70 13.58 6.46 1.55
N VAL A 71 13.82 7.20 2.63
CA VAL A 71 14.30 8.58 2.67
C VAL A 71 15.48 8.70 3.62
N GLU A 72 16.28 9.77 3.49
CA GLU A 72 17.50 9.95 4.27
C GLU A 72 17.28 10.47 5.69
N ASP A 73 16.17 11.22 5.92
CA ASP A 73 15.84 11.73 7.24
C ASP A 73 15.22 10.63 8.13
N PRO A 74 15.86 10.27 9.27
CA PRO A 74 15.40 9.18 10.12
C PRO A 74 13.99 9.39 10.69
N TYR A 75 13.68 10.62 11.09
CA TYR A 75 12.36 10.95 11.63
C TYR A 75 11.25 10.80 10.60
N THR A 76 11.47 11.31 9.39
CA THR A 76 10.55 11.15 8.25
C THR A 76 10.39 9.67 7.88
N PHE A 77 11.50 8.91 7.86
CA PHE A 77 11.43 7.46 7.62
C PHE A 77 10.55 6.76 8.67
N GLY A 78 10.72 7.09 9.94
CA GLY A 78 9.90 6.54 11.02
C GLY A 78 8.40 6.79 10.81
N LYS A 79 8.04 8.02 10.38
CA LYS A 79 6.64 8.36 10.03
C LYS A 79 6.11 7.55 8.85
N ILE A 80 6.90 7.41 7.79
CA ILE A 80 6.52 6.66 6.59
C ILE A 80 6.31 5.18 6.94
N ALA A 81 7.25 4.56 7.66
CA ALA A 81 7.16 3.16 8.02
C ALA A 81 5.95 2.87 8.91
N ALA A 82 5.67 3.75 9.87
CA ALA A 82 4.47 3.62 10.69
C ALA A 82 3.18 3.85 9.89
N ALA A 83 3.12 4.88 9.03
CA ALA A 83 1.94 5.14 8.20
C ALA A 83 1.62 3.95 7.28
N ASN A 84 2.65 3.30 6.74
CA ASN A 84 2.50 2.10 5.92
C ASN A 84 1.95 0.91 6.75
N ALA A 85 2.55 0.60 7.90
CA ALA A 85 2.13 -0.54 8.72
C ALA A 85 0.72 -0.36 9.33
N LEU A 86 0.29 0.88 9.57
CA LEU A 86 -1.06 1.20 10.06
C LEU A 86 -2.12 1.08 8.97
N SER A 87 -1.73 1.11 7.71
CA SER A 87 -2.63 1.21 6.56
C SER A 87 -3.50 -0.03 6.38
N ASP A 88 -2.95 -1.22 6.58
CA ASP A 88 -3.68 -2.49 6.45
C ASP A 88 -4.91 -2.55 7.38
N ILE A 89 -4.80 -1.96 8.58
CA ILE A 89 -5.96 -1.87 9.50
C ILE A 89 -7.09 -1.05 8.86
N TYR A 90 -6.74 0.05 8.18
CA TYR A 90 -7.71 0.91 7.51
C TYR A 90 -8.28 0.28 6.24
N ALA A 91 -7.47 -0.48 5.49
CA ALA A 91 -7.90 -1.24 4.32
C ALA A 91 -8.95 -2.30 4.69
N MET A 92 -8.81 -2.92 5.88
CA MET A 92 -9.79 -3.87 6.41
C MET A 92 -11.03 -3.22 7.05
N GLY A 93 -11.19 -1.87 6.99
CA GLY A 93 -12.28 -1.13 7.65
C GLY A 93 -12.12 -1.00 9.17
N GLY A 94 -10.99 -1.44 9.72
CA GLY A 94 -10.71 -1.50 11.15
C GLY A 94 -10.24 -0.17 11.76
N GLU A 95 -10.15 -0.15 13.08
CA GLU A 95 -9.61 0.94 13.89
C GLU A 95 -8.35 0.47 14.62
N VAL A 96 -7.27 1.27 14.56
CA VAL A 96 -6.02 0.98 15.25
C VAL A 96 -6.23 1.01 16.77
N ARG A 97 -5.67 0.04 17.49
CA ARG A 97 -5.70 -0.02 18.96
C ARG A 97 -4.31 0.06 19.56
N THR A 98 -3.41 -0.85 19.14
CA THR A 98 -2.05 -0.90 19.65
C THR A 98 -1.05 -1.16 18.53
N ALA A 99 0.19 -0.75 18.76
CA ALA A 99 1.31 -1.08 17.89
C ALA A 99 2.55 -1.48 18.70
N LEU A 100 3.35 -2.38 18.15
CA LEU A 100 4.64 -2.81 18.64
C LEU A 100 5.72 -2.45 17.61
N ASN A 101 6.84 -1.87 18.05
CA ASN A 101 8.00 -1.61 17.20
C ASN A 101 8.67 -2.90 16.74
N ILE A 102 9.07 -2.95 15.48
CA ILE A 102 9.99 -3.94 14.92
C ILE A 102 11.23 -3.18 14.47
N VAL A 103 12.38 -3.50 15.07
CA VAL A 103 13.63 -2.77 14.85
C VAL A 103 14.77 -3.74 14.52
N CYS A 104 15.43 -3.53 13.37
CA CYS A 104 16.75 -4.04 13.06
C CYS A 104 17.69 -2.84 12.95
N PHE A 105 18.80 -2.82 13.71
CA PHE A 105 19.66 -1.63 13.78
C PHE A 105 21.14 -1.99 13.96
N PRO A 106 22.06 -1.37 13.20
CA PRO A 106 23.49 -1.61 13.36
C PRO A 106 24.02 -1.06 14.69
N GLU A 107 24.71 -1.92 15.47
CA GLU A 107 25.23 -1.53 16.79
C GLU A 107 26.21 -0.34 16.73
N GLN A 108 26.91 -0.18 15.60
CA GLN A 108 27.92 0.88 15.40
C GLN A 108 27.31 2.22 14.93
N MET A 109 26.02 2.24 14.57
CA MET A 109 25.34 3.47 14.13
C MET A 109 24.92 4.30 15.35
N ASP A 110 24.91 5.62 15.20
CA ASP A 110 24.49 6.54 16.26
C ASP A 110 23.05 6.24 16.72
N LEU A 111 22.88 5.94 18.01
CA LEU A 111 21.58 5.64 18.63
C LEU A 111 20.59 6.82 18.55
N ASN A 112 21.05 8.05 18.33
CA ASN A 112 20.16 9.18 18.08
C ASN A 112 19.35 8.97 16.78
N VAL A 113 19.94 8.32 15.77
CA VAL A 113 19.23 7.95 14.53
C VAL A 113 18.05 7.03 14.84
N LEU A 114 18.27 6.00 15.67
CA LEU A 114 17.19 5.12 16.12
C LEU A 114 16.12 5.88 16.92
N GLY A 115 16.55 6.78 17.81
CA GLY A 115 15.65 7.64 18.59
C GLY A 115 14.71 8.44 17.70
N GLU A 116 15.22 9.06 16.62
CA GLU A 116 14.43 9.84 15.68
C GLU A 116 13.47 8.96 14.87
N ILE A 117 13.89 7.77 14.40
CA ILE A 117 13.00 6.82 13.73
C ILE A 117 11.81 6.46 14.63
N MET A 118 12.11 6.05 15.86
CA MET A 118 11.08 5.63 16.82
C MET A 118 10.15 6.79 17.22
N ARG A 119 10.68 8.01 17.32
CA ARG A 119 9.89 9.21 17.59
C ARG A 119 8.88 9.47 16.46
N GLY A 120 9.35 9.41 15.20
CA GLY A 120 8.47 9.56 14.03
C GLY A 120 7.36 8.49 13.99
N GLY A 121 7.71 7.24 14.27
CA GLY A 121 6.74 6.15 14.36
C GLY A 121 5.72 6.32 15.48
N ALA A 122 6.19 6.69 16.68
CA ALA A 122 5.32 6.92 17.85
C ALA A 122 4.28 8.04 17.58
N GLU A 123 4.69 9.14 16.95
CA GLU A 123 3.78 10.23 16.60
C GLU A 123 2.68 9.76 15.63
N LYS A 124 2.99 8.90 14.66
CA LYS A 124 1.99 8.34 13.75
C LYS A 124 1.03 7.37 14.42
N VAL A 125 1.50 6.56 15.34
CA VAL A 125 0.63 5.71 16.17
C VAL A 125 -0.32 6.56 17.01
N GLN A 126 0.16 7.64 17.60
CA GLN A 126 -0.67 8.59 18.35
C GLN A 126 -1.71 9.30 17.44
N GLU A 127 -1.31 9.76 16.24
CA GLU A 127 -2.21 10.34 15.23
C GLU A 127 -3.29 9.35 14.81
N ALA A 128 -2.95 8.07 14.70
CA ALA A 128 -3.89 6.99 14.43
C ALA A 128 -4.93 6.80 15.55
N GLY A 129 -4.66 7.31 16.75
CA GLY A 129 -5.49 7.10 17.95
C GLY A 129 -5.14 5.80 18.69
N GLY A 130 -4.03 5.16 18.31
CA GLY A 130 -3.52 3.95 18.93
C GLY A 130 -2.50 4.22 20.05
N SER A 131 -2.10 3.16 20.73
CA SER A 131 -1.06 3.17 21.77
C SER A 131 0.15 2.36 21.32
N LEU A 132 1.33 3.00 21.32
CA LEU A 132 2.59 2.28 21.16
C LEU A 132 2.91 1.56 22.47
N SER A 133 2.90 0.22 22.47
CA SER A 133 2.91 -0.59 23.70
C SER A 133 4.18 -1.41 23.90
N GLY A 134 5.23 -1.18 23.10
CA GLY A 134 6.50 -1.86 23.20
C GLY A 134 7.08 -2.24 21.85
N GLY A 135 7.74 -3.40 21.79
CA GLY A 135 8.34 -3.91 20.56
C GLY A 135 9.52 -4.82 20.80
N HIS A 136 10.24 -5.13 19.72
CA HIS A 136 11.46 -5.93 19.75
C HIS A 136 12.53 -5.30 18.87
N SER A 137 13.79 -5.38 19.32
CA SER A 137 14.95 -4.90 18.56
C SER A 137 16.04 -5.96 18.49
N ILE A 138 16.69 -6.04 17.34
CA ILE A 138 17.86 -6.91 17.12
C ILE A 138 18.98 -6.11 16.47
N ALA A 139 20.24 -6.51 16.74
CA ALA A 139 21.40 -6.06 15.98
C ALA A 139 21.34 -6.64 14.55
N ASP A 140 21.64 -5.83 13.55
CA ASP A 140 21.64 -6.24 12.13
C ASP A 140 22.62 -5.34 11.36
N ASP A 141 23.05 -5.75 10.19
CA ASP A 141 23.97 -4.98 9.34
C ASP A 141 23.29 -3.79 8.64
N SER A 142 21.97 -3.71 8.69
CA SER A 142 21.18 -2.66 8.04
C SER A 142 19.95 -2.26 8.86
N VAL A 143 19.60 -0.98 8.77
CA VAL A 143 18.39 -0.47 9.42
C VAL A 143 17.15 -1.03 8.73
N LYS A 144 16.25 -1.57 9.55
CA LYS A 144 14.85 -1.88 9.16
C LYS A 144 13.95 -1.47 10.32
N TYR A 145 12.86 -0.84 9.99
CA TYR A 145 11.87 -0.39 10.96
C TYR A 145 10.45 -0.56 10.44
N GLY A 146 9.57 -0.85 11.35
CA GLY A 146 8.14 -0.92 11.12
C GLY A 146 7.38 -1.29 12.38
N LEU A 147 6.15 -1.72 12.21
CA LEU A 147 5.26 -2.02 13.32
C LEU A 147 4.56 -3.36 13.10
N SER A 148 4.30 -4.05 14.22
CA SER A 148 3.18 -5.00 14.30
C SER A 148 1.98 -4.26 14.87
N VAL A 149 0.87 -4.25 14.15
CA VAL A 149 -0.30 -3.44 14.49
C VAL A 149 -1.49 -4.35 14.82
N THR A 150 -2.18 -4.02 15.89
CA THR A 150 -3.45 -4.63 16.26
C THR A 150 -4.56 -3.58 16.21
N GLY A 151 -5.60 -3.90 15.47
CA GLY A 151 -6.81 -3.12 15.34
C GLY A 151 -8.06 -3.94 15.70
N THR A 152 -9.21 -3.30 15.60
CA THR A 152 -10.53 -3.96 15.79
C THR A 152 -11.48 -3.55 14.69
N VAL A 153 -12.40 -4.46 14.36
CA VAL A 153 -13.50 -4.25 13.41
C VAL A 153 -14.73 -5.04 13.87
N HIS A 154 -15.91 -4.62 13.48
CA HIS A 154 -17.10 -5.46 13.64
C HIS A 154 -17.06 -6.59 12.58
N PRO A 155 -17.33 -7.87 12.92
CA PRO A 155 -17.25 -8.98 11.97
C PRO A 155 -18.05 -8.78 10.69
N ASP A 156 -19.20 -8.12 10.74
CA ASP A 156 -20.05 -7.83 9.58
C ASP A 156 -19.63 -6.58 8.78
N ARG A 157 -18.54 -5.91 9.17
CA ARG A 157 -18.05 -4.67 8.54
C ARG A 157 -16.60 -4.77 8.07
N ILE A 158 -16.13 -5.99 7.90
CA ILE A 158 -14.80 -6.25 7.33
C ILE A 158 -14.84 -5.90 5.84
N TRP A 159 -13.89 -5.09 5.39
CA TRP A 159 -13.65 -4.89 3.98
C TRP A 159 -12.63 -5.92 3.51
N GLN A 160 -13.01 -6.72 2.54
CA GLN A 160 -12.12 -7.66 1.89
C GLN A 160 -11.72 -7.12 0.52
N ASN A 161 -10.58 -7.56 0.00
CA ASN A 161 -10.08 -7.05 -1.28
C ASN A 161 -10.84 -7.62 -2.49
N ASN A 162 -11.36 -8.83 -2.44
CA ASN A 162 -11.90 -9.59 -3.57
C ASN A 162 -13.44 -9.72 -3.59
N THR A 163 -14.16 -8.83 -2.92
CA THR A 163 -15.63 -8.84 -2.82
C THR A 163 -16.31 -7.76 -3.68
N GLY A 164 -15.57 -7.16 -4.60
CA GLY A 164 -16.07 -6.18 -5.58
C GLY A 164 -17.11 -6.78 -6.54
N ARG A 165 -18.01 -5.95 -7.04
CA ARG A 165 -19.17 -6.37 -7.85
C ARG A 165 -19.12 -5.73 -9.22
N VAL A 166 -19.64 -6.43 -10.22
CA VAL A 166 -19.82 -5.89 -11.56
C VAL A 166 -20.67 -4.61 -11.49
N GLY A 167 -20.13 -3.54 -12.07
CA GLY A 167 -20.77 -2.22 -12.02
C GLY A 167 -20.14 -1.24 -11.04
N ASP A 168 -19.39 -1.75 -10.04
CA ASP A 168 -18.70 -0.90 -9.07
C ASP A 168 -17.69 0.03 -9.74
N LEU A 169 -17.59 1.25 -9.23
CA LEU A 169 -16.51 2.17 -9.55
C LEU A 169 -15.36 1.98 -8.57
N LEU A 170 -14.15 2.16 -9.09
CA LEU A 170 -12.91 2.07 -8.35
C LEU A 170 -12.41 3.47 -7.98
N ILE A 171 -12.19 3.72 -6.69
CA ILE A 171 -11.65 4.99 -6.16
C ILE A 171 -10.26 4.76 -5.60
N LEU A 172 -9.29 5.56 -6.06
CA LEU A 172 -7.92 5.62 -5.52
C LEU A 172 -7.74 6.92 -4.72
N THR A 173 -7.15 6.84 -3.51
CA THR A 173 -7.11 7.97 -2.55
C THR A 173 -5.75 8.64 -2.39
N LYS A 174 -4.71 8.18 -3.08
CA LYS A 174 -3.39 8.86 -3.16
C LYS A 174 -2.83 8.72 -4.57
N PRO A 175 -1.98 9.68 -5.02
CA PRO A 175 -1.28 9.56 -6.29
C PRO A 175 -0.28 8.41 -6.33
N LEU A 176 0.06 7.94 -7.55
CA LEU A 176 1.05 6.91 -7.82
C LEU A 176 2.42 7.50 -8.21
N GLY A 177 3.48 6.70 -8.09
CA GLY A 177 4.82 7.02 -8.54
C GLY A 177 5.85 7.19 -7.41
N THR A 178 5.56 6.75 -6.18
CA THR A 178 6.48 6.89 -5.05
C THR A 178 7.79 6.14 -5.23
N GLY A 179 7.75 4.93 -5.79
CA GLY A 179 8.94 4.12 -6.02
C GLY A 179 9.87 4.75 -7.07
N ILE A 180 9.31 5.17 -8.21
CA ILE A 180 10.02 5.86 -9.29
C ILE A 180 10.67 7.14 -8.78
N LEU A 181 9.93 8.00 -8.05
CA LEU A 181 10.46 9.25 -7.53
C LEU A 181 11.57 9.03 -6.49
N CYS A 182 11.44 8.02 -5.62
CA CYS A 182 12.50 7.65 -4.69
C CYS A 182 13.73 7.08 -5.43
N ALA A 183 13.55 6.38 -6.55
CA ALA A 183 14.66 5.89 -7.37
C ALA A 183 15.38 7.05 -8.08
N ALA A 184 14.64 7.98 -8.67
CA ALA A 184 15.19 9.18 -9.32
C ALA A 184 15.93 10.08 -8.31
N HIS A 185 15.37 10.30 -7.12
CA HIS A 185 16.03 11.06 -6.04
C HIS A 185 17.41 10.49 -5.69
N ARG A 186 17.53 9.17 -5.53
CA ARG A 186 18.79 8.52 -5.17
C ARG A 186 19.92 8.70 -6.20
N VAL A 187 19.59 8.95 -7.45
CA VAL A 187 20.59 9.19 -8.52
C VAL A 187 20.73 10.67 -8.86
N GLY A 188 20.02 11.56 -8.14
CA GLY A 188 20.08 13.00 -8.33
C GLY A 188 19.31 13.54 -9.54
N GLU A 189 18.42 12.72 -10.13
CA GLU A 189 17.63 13.06 -11.33
C GLU A 189 16.15 13.31 -10.97
N GLU A 190 15.89 13.78 -9.76
CA GLU A 190 14.53 13.97 -9.26
C GLU A 190 13.86 15.24 -9.78
N ASN A 191 12.52 15.22 -9.88
CA ASN A 191 11.70 16.41 -9.83
C ASN A 191 11.51 16.79 -8.34
N PRO A 192 12.15 17.87 -7.82
CA PRO A 192 12.13 18.17 -6.38
C PRO A 192 10.72 18.39 -5.82
N GLY A 193 9.84 19.01 -6.61
CA GLY A 193 8.46 19.23 -6.22
C GLY A 193 7.62 17.96 -6.19
N GLY A 194 7.92 16.99 -7.05
CA GLY A 194 7.28 15.67 -7.09
C GLY A 194 7.71 14.80 -5.93
N PHE A 195 9.01 14.71 -5.68
CA PHE A 195 9.58 13.91 -4.58
C PHE A 195 9.06 14.40 -3.21
N GLN A 196 9.08 15.72 -2.97
CA GLN A 196 8.57 16.29 -1.72
C GLN A 196 7.08 15.94 -1.49
N LYS A 197 6.23 16.04 -2.53
CA LYS A 197 4.83 15.63 -2.45
C LYS A 197 4.65 14.14 -2.20
N ALA A 198 5.50 13.30 -2.79
CA ALA A 198 5.49 11.87 -2.54
C ALA A 198 5.85 11.55 -1.07
N VAL A 199 6.87 12.21 -0.50
CA VAL A 199 7.24 12.07 0.91
C VAL A 199 6.09 12.50 1.84
N GLU A 200 5.46 13.64 1.59
CA GLU A 200 4.30 14.12 2.36
C GLU A 200 3.13 13.13 2.30
N SER A 201 2.86 12.60 1.11
CA SER A 201 1.82 11.58 0.91
C SER A 201 2.14 10.27 1.63
N MET A 202 3.39 9.81 1.59
CA MET A 202 3.82 8.59 2.31
C MET A 202 3.64 8.71 3.82
N MET A 203 3.81 9.90 4.40
CA MET A 203 3.56 10.18 5.82
C MET A 203 2.08 10.31 6.17
N THR A 204 1.19 10.49 5.19
CA THR A 204 -0.25 10.71 5.42
C THR A 204 -0.94 9.38 5.71
N LEU A 205 -1.68 9.31 6.83
CA LEU A 205 -2.46 8.12 7.19
C LEU A 205 -3.66 7.91 6.28
N ASN A 206 -3.91 6.67 5.89
CA ASN A 206 -5.14 6.26 5.21
C ASN A 206 -6.38 6.31 6.15
N LYS A 207 -6.18 6.61 7.44
CA LYS A 207 -7.22 6.83 8.44
C LYS A 207 -8.34 7.74 7.95
N TYR A 208 -7.98 8.90 7.42
CA TYR A 208 -8.95 9.94 7.05
C TYR A 208 -9.84 9.52 5.88
N ALA A 209 -9.26 8.81 4.90
CA ALA A 209 -10.02 8.22 3.81
C ALA A 209 -10.94 7.11 4.32
N SER A 210 -10.44 6.22 5.18
CA SER A 210 -11.20 5.13 5.79
C SER A 210 -12.36 5.63 6.66
N GLU A 211 -12.14 6.64 7.52
CA GLU A 211 -13.19 7.25 8.32
C GLU A 211 -14.34 7.85 7.49
N THR A 212 -13.99 8.40 6.32
CA THR A 212 -15.01 8.89 5.38
C THR A 212 -15.72 7.72 4.71
N ALA A 213 -14.96 6.70 4.25
CA ALA A 213 -15.47 5.52 3.55
C ALA A 213 -16.44 4.69 4.39
N ARG A 214 -16.27 4.61 5.72
CA ARG A 214 -17.17 3.90 6.64
C ARG A 214 -18.62 4.42 6.64
N LYS A 215 -18.88 5.57 6.05
CA LYS A 215 -20.23 6.15 5.90
C LYS A 215 -20.96 5.66 4.66
N TYR A 216 -20.28 4.86 3.84
CA TYR A 216 -20.75 4.32 2.57
C TYR A 216 -20.68 2.78 2.58
N ASN A 217 -21.33 2.16 1.61
CA ASN A 217 -21.26 0.71 1.45
C ASN A 217 -20.07 0.34 0.58
N ILE A 218 -18.94 0.01 1.20
CA ILE A 218 -17.72 -0.45 0.53
C ILE A 218 -17.88 -1.94 0.20
N HIS A 219 -17.74 -2.31 -1.05
CA HIS A 219 -17.84 -3.70 -1.48
C HIS A 219 -16.48 -4.40 -1.42
N ALA A 220 -15.40 -3.73 -1.80
CA ALA A 220 -14.03 -4.24 -1.66
C ALA A 220 -13.06 -3.09 -1.38
N CYS A 221 -11.97 -3.38 -0.68
CA CYS A 221 -10.92 -2.42 -0.37
C CYS A 221 -9.58 -3.13 -0.22
N THR A 222 -8.51 -2.46 -0.64
CA THR A 222 -7.11 -2.77 -0.34
C THR A 222 -6.32 -1.48 -0.27
N ASP A 223 -5.11 -1.49 0.30
CA ASP A 223 -4.17 -0.40 0.13
C ASP A 223 -3.17 -0.71 -1.00
N VAL A 224 -2.71 0.32 -1.68
CA VAL A 224 -1.80 0.18 -2.83
C VAL A 224 -0.36 0.30 -2.35
N THR A 225 0.36 -0.82 -2.26
CA THR A 225 1.71 -0.89 -1.74
C THR A 225 2.70 -1.59 -2.69
N GLY A 226 3.50 -2.53 -2.21
CA GLY A 226 4.66 -3.09 -2.91
C GLY A 226 4.36 -3.86 -4.19
N PHE A 227 3.17 -4.42 -4.32
CA PHE A 227 2.75 -5.13 -5.54
C PHE A 227 2.21 -4.20 -6.63
N SER A 228 2.28 -2.89 -6.43
CA SER A 228 1.81 -1.86 -7.34
C SER A 228 0.28 -1.71 -7.42
N PHE A 229 -0.16 -0.67 -8.11
CA PHE A 229 -1.60 -0.49 -8.39
C PHE A 229 -2.20 -1.68 -9.13
N LEU A 230 -1.51 -2.18 -10.17
CA LEU A 230 -2.00 -3.30 -10.97
C LEU A 230 -1.96 -4.63 -10.23
N GLY A 231 -0.99 -4.85 -9.32
CA GLY A 231 -0.93 -6.08 -8.53
C GLY A 231 -2.06 -6.17 -7.52
N HIS A 232 -2.29 -5.12 -6.74
CA HIS A 232 -3.42 -5.11 -5.81
C HIS A 232 -4.77 -5.13 -6.53
N LEU A 233 -4.86 -4.52 -7.71
CA LEU A 233 -6.05 -4.62 -8.55
C LEU A 233 -6.28 -6.06 -9.06
N HIS A 234 -5.20 -6.78 -9.41
CA HIS A 234 -5.27 -8.20 -9.77
C HIS A 234 -5.83 -9.04 -8.63
N GLU A 235 -5.34 -8.84 -7.39
CA GLU A 235 -5.89 -9.51 -6.21
C GLU A 235 -7.39 -9.22 -6.03
N MET A 236 -7.84 -7.97 -6.28
CA MET A 236 -9.26 -7.62 -6.24
C MET A 236 -10.10 -8.33 -7.32
N MET A 237 -9.52 -8.74 -8.43
CA MET A 237 -10.22 -9.43 -9.54
C MET A 237 -10.27 -10.96 -9.36
N GLU A 238 -9.61 -11.54 -8.36
CA GLU A 238 -9.60 -13.00 -8.11
C GLU A 238 -11.00 -13.61 -7.88
N SER A 239 -12.01 -12.80 -7.59
CA SER A 239 -13.41 -13.22 -7.57
C SER A 239 -13.98 -13.65 -8.94
N GLY A 240 -13.18 -13.56 -10.00
CA GLY A 240 -13.57 -13.94 -11.36
C GLY A 240 -14.28 -12.82 -12.13
N VAL A 241 -14.01 -11.57 -11.79
CA VAL A 241 -14.45 -10.37 -12.52
C VAL A 241 -13.30 -9.77 -13.33
N SER A 242 -13.59 -8.81 -14.17
CA SER A 242 -12.59 -8.00 -14.88
C SER A 242 -12.77 -6.52 -14.53
N CYS A 243 -11.82 -5.68 -14.92
CA CYS A 243 -11.97 -4.24 -14.73
C CYS A 243 -11.46 -3.44 -15.93
N HIS A 244 -12.00 -2.23 -16.06
CA HIS A 244 -11.59 -1.23 -17.03
C HIS A 244 -11.03 -0.01 -16.29
N ILE A 245 -9.76 0.31 -16.52
CA ILE A 245 -9.03 1.41 -15.90
C ILE A 245 -8.84 2.54 -16.91
N TRP A 246 -8.95 3.79 -16.45
CA TRP A 246 -8.78 5.02 -17.24
C TRP A 246 -7.52 5.74 -16.80
N ALA A 247 -6.48 5.66 -17.62
CA ALA A 247 -5.15 6.16 -17.27
C ALA A 247 -5.12 7.67 -17.02
N ASP A 248 -5.95 8.46 -17.74
CA ASP A 248 -6.05 9.90 -17.56
C ASP A 248 -6.75 10.33 -16.24
N GLN A 249 -7.41 9.38 -15.57
CA GLN A 249 -8.07 9.61 -14.27
C GLN A 249 -7.17 9.24 -13.09
N ILE A 250 -6.08 8.54 -13.32
CA ILE A 250 -5.17 8.13 -12.25
C ILE A 250 -4.33 9.32 -11.79
N PRO A 251 -4.41 9.71 -10.51
CA PRO A 251 -3.55 10.74 -9.99
C PRO A 251 -2.10 10.23 -9.92
N VAL A 252 -1.17 11.01 -10.45
CA VAL A 252 0.26 10.70 -10.48
C VAL A 252 1.05 11.87 -9.91
N PHE A 253 2.11 11.60 -9.18
CA PHE A 253 3.01 12.64 -8.69
C PHE A 253 3.75 13.31 -9.86
N PRO A 254 3.95 14.64 -9.82
CA PRO A 254 4.71 15.35 -10.85
C PRO A 254 6.11 14.78 -11.02
N GLY A 255 6.52 14.56 -12.26
CA GLY A 255 7.83 14.01 -12.61
C GLY A 255 7.93 12.49 -12.60
N ALA A 256 6.92 11.74 -12.13
CA ALA A 256 6.99 10.28 -12.08
C ALA A 256 6.88 9.64 -13.48
N VAL A 257 6.01 10.17 -14.34
CA VAL A 257 5.88 9.67 -15.73
C VAL A 257 7.13 10.01 -16.53
N GLU A 258 7.62 11.25 -16.41
CA GLU A 258 8.82 11.73 -17.09
C GLU A 258 10.06 10.91 -16.68
N ALA A 259 10.25 10.66 -15.38
CA ALA A 259 11.33 9.82 -14.88
C ALA A 259 11.24 8.37 -15.42
N ALA A 260 10.02 7.83 -15.50
CA ALA A 260 9.80 6.51 -16.07
C ALA A 260 10.11 6.46 -17.58
N GLU A 261 9.79 7.50 -18.36
CA GLU A 261 10.17 7.62 -19.78
C GLU A 261 11.70 7.66 -19.96
N GLU A 262 12.43 8.17 -18.98
CA GLU A 262 13.90 8.18 -18.93
C GLU A 262 14.47 6.89 -18.31
N PHE A 263 13.65 5.84 -18.14
CA PHE A 263 14.05 4.54 -17.56
C PHE A 263 14.52 4.59 -16.11
N LEU A 264 14.19 5.64 -15.35
CA LEU A 264 14.41 5.71 -13.91
C LEU A 264 13.32 4.89 -13.17
N ILE A 265 13.32 3.59 -13.40
CA ILE A 265 12.32 2.65 -12.91
C ILE A 265 12.90 1.74 -11.82
N THR A 266 12.03 1.09 -11.05
CA THR A 266 12.45 0.21 -9.96
C THR A 266 12.54 -1.25 -10.40
N ALA A 267 13.52 -1.99 -9.86
CA ALA A 267 13.61 -3.44 -10.08
C ALA A 267 12.35 -4.18 -9.57
N ALA A 268 11.68 -3.65 -8.56
CA ALA A 268 10.42 -4.20 -8.07
C ALA A 268 9.27 -3.96 -9.06
N GLY A 269 9.21 -2.78 -9.68
CA GLY A 269 8.24 -2.50 -10.77
C GLY A 269 8.40 -3.48 -11.93
N GLN A 270 9.65 -3.80 -12.31
CA GLN A 270 9.90 -4.79 -13.35
C GLN A 270 9.49 -6.21 -12.92
N ARG A 271 9.68 -6.58 -11.65
CA ARG A 271 9.15 -7.87 -11.15
C ARG A 271 7.63 -7.90 -11.19
N ASN A 272 6.97 -6.82 -10.80
CA ASN A 272 5.51 -6.69 -10.87
C ASN A 272 5.02 -6.80 -12.31
N ARG A 273 5.66 -6.10 -13.27
CA ARG A 273 5.34 -6.19 -14.70
C ARG A 273 5.45 -7.62 -15.20
N ASN A 274 6.57 -8.30 -14.95
CA ASN A 274 6.79 -9.67 -15.41
C ASN A 274 5.78 -10.67 -14.83
N HIS A 275 5.30 -10.44 -13.62
CA HIS A 275 4.30 -11.28 -12.98
C HIS A 275 2.90 -11.07 -13.58
N LEU A 276 2.57 -9.83 -13.93
CA LEU A 276 1.21 -9.41 -14.28
C LEU A 276 0.96 -9.22 -15.79
N GLU A 277 1.99 -9.30 -16.63
CA GLU A 277 1.85 -8.94 -18.06
C GLU A 277 0.77 -9.73 -18.81
N GLN A 278 0.50 -10.97 -18.39
CA GLN A 278 -0.55 -11.81 -18.99
C GLN A 278 -1.98 -11.43 -18.55
N HIS A 279 -2.10 -10.69 -17.46
CA HIS A 279 -3.37 -10.27 -16.86
C HIS A 279 -3.80 -8.87 -17.30
N VAL A 280 -2.89 -8.09 -17.91
CA VAL A 280 -3.12 -6.68 -18.23
C VAL A 280 -3.03 -6.43 -19.73
N THR A 281 -3.99 -5.73 -20.28
CA THR A 281 -3.96 -5.22 -21.65
C THR A 281 -3.96 -3.70 -21.65
N PHE A 282 -2.93 -3.10 -22.23
CA PHE A 282 -2.84 -1.66 -22.47
C PHE A 282 -3.26 -1.30 -23.89
N LYS A 283 -4.10 -0.28 -24.04
CA LYS A 283 -4.47 0.28 -25.33
C LYS A 283 -4.09 1.76 -25.39
N ASP A 284 -3.13 2.06 -26.24
CA ASP A 284 -2.63 3.42 -26.49
C ASP A 284 -2.14 4.16 -25.24
N ILE A 285 -1.49 3.43 -24.31
CA ILE A 285 -0.92 3.97 -23.06
C ILE A 285 0.59 4.18 -23.26
N PRO A 286 1.12 5.40 -23.02
CA PRO A 286 2.56 5.67 -23.06
C PRO A 286 3.35 4.80 -22.09
N PHE A 287 4.60 4.50 -22.44
CA PHE A 287 5.49 3.63 -21.65
C PHE A 287 5.63 4.12 -20.21
N GLY A 288 5.93 5.40 -19.98
CA GLY A 288 6.11 5.94 -18.63
C GLY A 288 4.88 5.77 -17.76
N MET A 289 3.68 5.94 -18.32
CA MET A 289 2.43 5.70 -17.57
C MET A 289 2.24 4.21 -17.25
N GLN A 290 2.58 3.30 -18.17
CA GLN A 290 2.54 1.86 -17.88
C GLN A 290 3.47 1.52 -16.71
N GLU A 291 4.71 2.05 -16.69
CA GLU A 291 5.68 1.82 -15.61
C GLU A 291 5.18 2.38 -14.27
N VAL A 292 4.52 3.54 -14.26
CA VAL A 292 3.88 4.09 -13.05
C VAL A 292 2.82 3.14 -12.48
N LEU A 293 2.06 2.46 -13.33
CA LEU A 293 1.03 1.51 -12.90
C LEU A 293 1.61 0.22 -12.30
N PHE A 294 2.83 -0.16 -12.69
CA PHE A 294 3.58 -1.29 -12.11
C PHE A 294 4.51 -0.86 -10.97
N ASP A 295 4.66 0.45 -10.71
CA ASP A 295 5.58 0.96 -9.69
C ASP A 295 5.12 0.57 -8.28
N PRO A 296 6.00 -0.03 -7.46
CA PRO A 296 5.68 -0.31 -6.06
C PRO A 296 5.45 0.99 -5.29
N GLN A 297 4.36 1.08 -4.56
CA GLN A 297 4.07 2.23 -3.73
C GLN A 297 4.51 1.97 -2.28
N THR A 298 5.14 2.95 -1.65
CA THR A 298 5.36 2.96 -0.21
C THR A 298 4.28 3.81 0.43
N SER A 299 3.52 3.26 1.35
CA SER A 299 2.41 3.93 2.02
C SER A 299 1.43 4.59 1.02
N GLY A 300 1.02 3.85 0.01
CA GLY A 300 0.07 4.32 -1.00
C GLY A 300 -1.35 4.49 -0.46
N GLY A 301 -2.27 4.84 -1.35
CA GLY A 301 -3.67 5.11 -0.99
C GLY A 301 -4.52 3.85 -0.92
N LEU A 302 -5.74 3.99 -0.41
CA LEU A 302 -6.76 2.96 -0.51
C LEU A 302 -7.31 2.89 -1.94
N LEU A 303 -7.51 1.67 -2.42
CA LEU A 303 -8.25 1.36 -3.64
C LEU A 303 -9.56 0.69 -3.23
N MET A 304 -10.68 1.34 -3.48
CA MET A 304 -11.99 0.94 -3.00
C MET A 304 -12.96 0.72 -4.14
N ALA A 305 -13.76 -0.34 -4.08
CA ALA A 305 -14.86 -0.64 -5.01
C ALA A 305 -16.21 -0.42 -4.31
N MET A 306 -17.13 0.26 -5.00
CA MET A 306 -18.47 0.55 -4.48
C MET A 306 -19.44 0.94 -5.59
N ASP A 307 -20.74 0.99 -5.26
CA ASP A 307 -21.78 1.49 -6.17
C ASP A 307 -21.46 2.88 -6.74
N ALA A 308 -21.74 3.11 -8.02
CA ALA A 308 -21.39 4.33 -8.74
C ALA A 308 -21.92 5.61 -8.05
N VAL A 309 -23.15 5.57 -7.52
CA VAL A 309 -23.77 6.73 -6.86
C VAL A 309 -23.03 7.10 -5.56
N ASP A 310 -22.63 6.10 -4.79
CA ASP A 310 -21.89 6.31 -3.55
C ASP A 310 -20.43 6.69 -3.83
N ALA A 311 -19.82 6.15 -4.88
CA ALA A 311 -18.48 6.50 -5.33
C ALA A 311 -18.36 8.00 -5.66
N GLU A 312 -19.31 8.55 -6.43
CA GLU A 312 -19.31 9.97 -6.78
C GLU A 312 -19.54 10.89 -5.57
N LYS A 313 -20.37 10.48 -4.61
CA LYS A 313 -20.60 11.23 -3.37
C LYS A 313 -19.35 11.19 -2.47
N MET A 314 -18.75 10.00 -2.32
CA MET A 314 -17.58 9.81 -1.50
C MET A 314 -16.38 10.57 -2.07
N GLN A 315 -16.14 10.49 -3.39
CA GLN A 315 -15.08 11.24 -4.04
C GLN A 315 -15.19 12.75 -3.75
N ARG A 316 -16.38 13.34 -3.93
CA ARG A 316 -16.60 14.75 -3.60
C ARG A 316 -16.29 15.05 -2.14
N LYS A 317 -16.70 14.17 -1.23
CA LYS A 317 -16.47 14.34 0.21
C LYS A 317 -14.99 14.27 0.58
N LEU A 318 -14.24 13.37 -0.03
CA LEU A 318 -12.79 13.24 0.15
C LEU A 318 -12.06 14.50 -0.38
N LEU A 319 -12.44 14.98 -1.56
CA LEU A 319 -11.87 16.20 -2.15
C LEU A 319 -12.15 17.45 -1.29
N GLU A 320 -13.36 17.58 -0.71
CA GLU A 320 -13.69 18.66 0.25
C GLU A 320 -12.80 18.62 1.50
N GLN A 321 -12.28 17.46 1.87
CA GLN A 321 -11.35 17.27 3.00
C GLN A 321 -9.87 17.42 2.59
N GLY A 322 -9.60 17.73 1.33
CA GLY A 322 -8.23 17.84 0.79
C GLY A 322 -7.56 16.49 0.54
N ILE A 323 -8.31 15.38 0.54
CA ILE A 323 -7.79 14.05 0.21
C ILE A 323 -7.88 13.87 -1.30
N PRO A 324 -6.75 13.63 -2.00
CA PRO A 324 -6.75 13.44 -3.45
C PRO A 324 -7.39 12.10 -3.79
N ALA A 325 -8.67 12.13 -4.17
CA ALA A 325 -9.43 10.94 -4.53
C ALA A 325 -9.90 11.01 -5.97
N ALA A 326 -9.69 9.93 -6.72
CA ALA A 326 -10.08 9.84 -8.13
C ALA A 326 -10.84 8.55 -8.41
N ILE A 327 -11.90 8.63 -9.23
CA ILE A 327 -12.55 7.46 -9.79
C ILE A 327 -11.71 7.02 -10.99
N VAL A 328 -10.99 5.91 -10.84
CA VAL A 328 -9.96 5.46 -11.78
C VAL A 328 -10.39 4.35 -12.73
N GLY A 329 -11.54 3.73 -12.46
CA GLY A 329 -12.01 2.61 -13.26
C GLY A 329 -13.35 2.05 -12.82
N LYS A 330 -13.70 0.92 -13.40
CA LYS A 330 -14.96 0.20 -13.17
C LYS A 330 -14.76 -1.31 -13.24
N ILE A 331 -15.38 -2.05 -12.32
CA ILE A 331 -15.47 -3.51 -12.36
C ILE A 331 -16.50 -3.92 -13.43
N THR A 332 -16.14 -4.90 -14.25
CA THR A 332 -16.93 -5.40 -15.38
C THR A 332 -17.16 -6.90 -15.29
N GLU A 333 -18.07 -7.41 -16.10
CA GLU A 333 -18.19 -8.85 -16.34
C GLU A 333 -16.83 -9.44 -16.76
N PRO A 334 -16.57 -10.73 -16.48
CA PRO A 334 -15.38 -11.41 -16.94
C PRO A 334 -15.14 -11.22 -18.43
N ALA A 335 -13.92 -10.84 -18.80
CA ALA A 335 -13.53 -10.57 -20.18
C ALA A 335 -12.31 -11.41 -20.58
N GLY A 336 -11.87 -11.32 -21.85
CA GLY A 336 -10.69 -12.02 -22.35
C GLY A 336 -9.38 -11.56 -21.72
N THR A 337 -9.38 -10.41 -21.05
CA THR A 337 -8.29 -9.92 -20.18
C THR A 337 -8.89 -9.45 -18.87
N GLU A 338 -8.15 -9.63 -17.79
CA GLU A 338 -8.64 -9.31 -16.44
C GLU A 338 -8.65 -7.79 -16.21
N ILE A 339 -7.54 -7.12 -16.54
CA ILE A 339 -7.37 -5.68 -16.39
C ILE A 339 -7.17 -5.06 -17.76
N TYR A 340 -8.11 -4.19 -18.16
CA TYR A 340 -8.04 -3.47 -19.41
C TYR A 340 -7.81 -1.98 -19.18
N VAL A 341 -6.68 -1.45 -19.64
CA VAL A 341 -6.29 -0.05 -19.43
C VAL A 341 -6.40 0.74 -20.73
N THR A 342 -7.16 1.82 -20.72
CA THR A 342 -7.30 2.76 -21.85
C THR A 342 -6.96 4.19 -21.40
N GLN A 343 -6.70 5.08 -22.39
CA GLN A 343 -6.36 6.47 -22.09
C GLN A 343 -7.48 7.18 -21.33
N SER A 344 -8.72 7.05 -21.77
CA SER A 344 -9.83 7.81 -21.19
C SER A 344 -11.10 6.98 -21.07
N ARG A 345 -11.99 7.44 -20.19
CA ARG A 345 -13.35 6.96 -20.06
C ARG A 345 -14.13 7.26 -21.35
N LYS A 346 -14.27 6.26 -22.21
CA LYS A 346 -15.21 6.36 -23.33
C LYS A 346 -16.58 5.87 -22.84
N TRP A 347 -17.55 6.74 -22.88
CA TRP A 347 -18.98 6.42 -22.65
C TRP A 347 -19.57 5.70 -23.85
#